data_ccf64f5fe9e0b2c7e651d0f83b62bba7
#
_entry.id   ccf64f5fe9e0b2c7e651d0f83b62bba7
#
_cell.length_a   1.000
_cell.length_b   1.000
_cell.length_c   1.000
_cell.angle_alpha   90.00
_cell.angle_beta   90.00
_cell.angle_gamma   90.00
#
_symmetry.space_group_name_H-M   'P 1'
#
loop_
_entity.id
_entity.type
_entity.pdbx_description
1 polymer ?
#
loop_
_entity_poly.entity_id
_entity_poly.type
_entity_poly.pdbx_seq_one_letter_code
_entity_poly.pdbx_strand_id
1 'polypeptide(L)'
;MHFALPPRKTSHPPPYARASRSSPIRRKQLQLGALIACVVLALLYLSTHLFKGHGERVPSGTPDIVVVTVLDEATMSEEYRDRIKENRKYYANKQGYATFFPDVADYDFGNSPRSWAMVPALRHAMTAFPHSTFFFLLSPHSLIMNPSIDLKSHILEPKRLESVMIRDKPVVPPDSVIRTFTHLKGDKIDLVLTQDNEGLCQGSFILRRGEWAKFFLDTWFDPLYRSYNFQKAEGHALEHVVQWHPTILTKLALIPQNLINSYGVDIASRGGRDVMHKEGEFVVRLVACELDSSRYCEKEFDQYYQQWKALLTKGSL
;
A
#
# COMPACT_ATOMS: atom_id res chain seq x y z
N MET A 1 -56.57 -79.26 6.84
CA MET A 1 -56.36 -78.77 5.43
C MET A 1 -54.94 -78.19 5.36
N HIS A 2 -54.02 -78.93 4.70
CA HIS A 2 -52.66 -78.45 4.48
C HIS A 2 -52.58 -77.82 3.10
N PHE A 3 -52.30 -76.55 3.01
CA PHE A 3 -52.00 -75.89 1.74
C PHE A 3 -50.52 -76.15 1.38
N ALA A 4 -50.31 -76.93 0.32
CA ALA A 4 -49.00 -77.13 -0.23
C ALA A 4 -48.55 -75.86 -1.00
N LEU A 5 -47.47 -75.32 -0.59
CA LEU A 5 -46.83 -74.19 -1.32
C LEU A 5 -46.30 -74.68 -2.65
N PRO A 6 -46.43 -73.92 -3.74
CA PRO A 6 -45.88 -74.31 -5.05
C PRO A 6 -44.34 -74.34 -5.00
N PRO A 7 -43.68 -75.23 -5.76
CA PRO A 7 -42.25 -75.34 -5.75
C PRO A 7 -41.58 -74.05 -6.26
N ARG A 8 -40.58 -73.58 -5.55
CA ARG A 8 -39.74 -72.43 -5.95
C ARG A 8 -39.11 -72.72 -7.28
N LYS A 9 -39.34 -71.87 -8.29
CA LYS A 9 -38.56 -71.88 -9.51
C LYS A 9 -37.13 -71.52 -9.18
N THR A 10 -36.19 -72.41 -9.40
CA THR A 10 -34.75 -72.18 -9.31
C THR A 10 -34.37 -71.23 -10.45
N SER A 11 -34.12 -69.96 -10.12
CA SER A 11 -33.55 -69.01 -11.07
C SER A 11 -32.08 -69.40 -11.30
N HIS A 12 -31.76 -69.90 -12.47
CA HIS A 12 -30.35 -69.99 -12.86
C HIS A 12 -29.75 -68.57 -12.88
N PRO A 13 -28.56 -68.36 -12.32
CA PRO A 13 -27.92 -67.07 -12.42
C PRO A 13 -27.68 -66.78 -13.94
N PRO A 14 -27.85 -65.53 -14.35
CA PRO A 14 -27.60 -65.16 -15.75
C PRO A 14 -26.17 -65.56 -16.15
N PRO A 15 -25.97 -66.02 -17.39
CA PRO A 15 -24.61 -66.35 -17.84
C PRO A 15 -23.74 -65.13 -17.70
N TYR A 16 -22.59 -65.31 -17.08
CA TYR A 16 -21.61 -64.22 -16.90
C TYR A 16 -21.38 -63.55 -18.24
N ALA A 17 -21.75 -62.23 -18.30
CA ALA A 17 -21.47 -61.41 -19.45
C ALA A 17 -19.94 -61.42 -19.65
N ARG A 18 -19.48 -62.02 -20.74
CA ARG A 18 -18.07 -61.95 -21.13
C ARG A 18 -17.70 -60.47 -21.17
N ALA A 19 -16.74 -60.05 -20.34
CA ALA A 19 -16.15 -58.74 -20.44
C ALA A 19 -15.77 -58.49 -21.91
N SER A 20 -16.41 -57.51 -22.53
CA SER A 20 -16.12 -57.18 -23.92
C SER A 20 -14.66 -56.77 -23.99
N ARG A 21 -13.83 -57.57 -24.66
CA ARG A 21 -12.46 -57.16 -25.00
C ARG A 21 -12.59 -55.86 -25.79
N SER A 22 -12.17 -54.74 -25.20
CA SER A 22 -12.09 -53.47 -25.88
C SER A 22 -11.33 -53.65 -27.17
N SER A 23 -11.95 -53.28 -28.30
CA SER A 23 -11.35 -53.50 -29.62
C SER A 23 -9.96 -52.79 -29.67
N PRO A 24 -8.96 -53.36 -30.36
CA PRO A 24 -7.63 -52.72 -30.46
C PRO A 24 -7.69 -51.30 -31.08
N ILE A 25 -8.74 -51.02 -31.83
CA ILE A 25 -9.03 -49.70 -32.41
C ILE A 25 -9.36 -48.69 -31.31
N ARG A 26 -10.16 -49.04 -30.29
CA ARG A 26 -10.46 -48.14 -29.14
C ARG A 26 -9.22 -47.86 -28.30
N ARG A 27 -8.32 -48.81 -28.14
CA ARG A 27 -7.06 -48.61 -27.43
C ARG A 27 -6.15 -47.61 -28.14
N LYS A 28 -6.00 -47.71 -29.46
CA LYS A 28 -5.21 -46.77 -30.26
C LYS A 28 -5.83 -45.37 -30.28
N GLN A 29 -7.15 -45.25 -30.32
CA GLN A 29 -7.84 -43.95 -30.23
C GLN A 29 -7.68 -43.30 -28.86
N LEU A 30 -7.74 -44.08 -27.77
CA LEU A 30 -7.48 -43.61 -26.42
C LEU A 30 -6.02 -43.13 -26.24
N GLN A 31 -5.05 -43.88 -26.81
CA GLN A 31 -3.64 -43.48 -26.78
C GLN A 31 -3.38 -42.22 -27.60
N LEU A 32 -4.00 -42.08 -28.76
CA LEU A 32 -3.91 -40.88 -29.59
C LEU A 32 -4.55 -39.66 -28.89
N GLY A 33 -5.71 -39.87 -28.27
CA GLY A 33 -6.38 -38.82 -27.48
C GLY A 33 -5.55 -38.36 -26.29
N ALA A 34 -4.92 -39.28 -25.56
CA ALA A 34 -4.02 -38.95 -24.45
C ALA A 34 -2.78 -38.19 -24.93
N LEU A 35 -2.22 -38.58 -26.07
CA LEU A 35 -1.04 -37.94 -26.65
C LEU A 35 -1.38 -36.47 -27.10
N ILE A 36 -2.53 -36.26 -27.73
CA ILE A 36 -3.01 -34.93 -28.11
C ILE A 36 -3.26 -34.06 -26.85
N ALA A 37 -3.88 -34.64 -25.82
CA ALA A 37 -4.08 -33.92 -24.56
C ALA A 37 -2.77 -33.51 -23.89
N CYS A 38 -1.77 -34.38 -23.87
CA CYS A 38 -0.43 -34.06 -23.36
C CYS A 38 0.27 -32.98 -24.18
N VAL A 39 0.16 -33.01 -25.51
CA VAL A 39 0.73 -31.95 -26.38
C VAL A 39 0.03 -30.60 -26.13
N VAL A 40 -1.29 -30.59 -26.02
CA VAL A 40 -2.06 -29.34 -25.72
C VAL A 40 -1.67 -28.79 -24.34
N LEU A 41 -1.57 -29.63 -23.32
CA LEU A 41 -1.13 -29.22 -21.98
C LEU A 41 0.31 -28.71 -21.98
N ALA A 42 1.21 -29.37 -22.74
CA ALA A 42 2.59 -28.92 -22.89
C ALA A 42 2.67 -27.58 -23.62
N LEU A 43 1.88 -27.36 -24.67
CA LEU A 43 1.79 -26.08 -25.38
C LEU A 43 1.18 -24.95 -24.50
N LEU A 44 0.15 -25.25 -23.72
CA LEU A 44 -0.41 -24.32 -22.76
C LEU A 44 0.62 -23.99 -21.66
N TYR A 45 1.33 -24.99 -21.15
CA TYR A 45 2.41 -24.77 -20.17
C TYR A 45 3.55 -23.93 -20.76
N LEU A 46 4.01 -24.26 -21.97
CA LEU A 46 5.05 -23.50 -22.67
C LEU A 46 4.59 -22.06 -22.96
N SER A 47 3.35 -21.86 -23.42
CA SER A 47 2.80 -20.54 -23.66
C SER A 47 2.74 -19.71 -22.37
N THR A 48 2.25 -20.29 -21.27
CA THR A 48 2.24 -19.60 -19.98
C THR A 48 3.64 -19.28 -19.46
N HIS A 49 4.63 -20.13 -19.74
CA HIS A 49 6.03 -19.87 -19.37
C HIS A 49 6.73 -18.87 -20.30
N LEU A 50 6.51 -18.93 -21.59
CA LEU A 50 7.08 -17.99 -22.57
C LEU A 50 6.47 -16.60 -22.47
N PHE A 51 5.16 -16.51 -22.15
CA PHE A 51 4.49 -15.22 -21.95
C PHE A 51 4.64 -14.64 -20.53
N LYS A 52 5.10 -15.41 -19.55
CA LYS A 52 5.48 -14.87 -18.21
C LYS A 52 6.77 -14.04 -18.21
N GLY A 53 7.48 -13.92 -19.30
CA GLY A 53 8.83 -13.36 -19.36
C GLY A 53 8.99 -11.99 -20.01
N HIS A 54 7.90 -11.30 -20.38
CA HIS A 54 8.02 -9.89 -20.78
C HIS A 54 7.71 -8.99 -19.59
N GLY A 55 8.49 -9.09 -18.52
CA GLY A 55 8.66 -7.98 -17.60
C GLY A 55 9.15 -6.80 -18.42
N GLU A 56 8.36 -5.74 -18.49
CA GLU A 56 8.71 -4.48 -19.13
C GLU A 56 10.12 -4.11 -18.65
N ARG A 57 11.09 -4.01 -19.55
CA ARG A 57 12.49 -3.71 -19.16
C ARG A 57 12.49 -2.32 -18.54
N VAL A 58 12.76 -2.25 -17.25
CA VAL A 58 12.91 -0.98 -16.55
C VAL A 58 14.06 -0.22 -17.19
N PRO A 59 13.85 1.00 -17.71
CA PRO A 59 14.91 1.81 -18.29
C PRO A 59 16.03 2.06 -17.27
N SER A 60 17.27 2.08 -17.73
CA SER A 60 18.41 2.40 -16.88
C SER A 60 18.26 3.81 -16.29
N GLY A 61 18.54 3.97 -15.01
CA GLY A 61 18.42 5.27 -14.32
C GLY A 61 17.01 5.60 -13.83
N THR A 62 16.05 4.68 -13.94
CA THR A 62 14.72 4.89 -13.36
C THR A 62 14.80 4.94 -11.82
N PRO A 63 14.27 5.99 -11.18
CA PRO A 63 14.21 6.07 -9.72
C PRO A 63 13.24 5.02 -9.18
N ASP A 64 13.69 4.26 -8.20
CA ASP A 64 12.86 3.22 -7.60
C ASP A 64 11.80 3.78 -6.65
N ILE A 65 12.08 4.94 -6.05
CA ILE A 65 11.19 5.64 -5.12
C ILE A 65 10.89 7.04 -5.64
N VAL A 66 9.61 7.44 -5.54
CA VAL A 66 9.14 8.81 -5.83
C VAL A 66 8.60 9.43 -4.56
N VAL A 67 9.15 10.55 -4.14
CA VAL A 67 8.61 11.37 -3.04
C VAL A 67 7.52 12.27 -3.60
N VAL A 68 6.29 12.07 -3.14
CA VAL A 68 5.10 12.80 -3.59
C VAL A 68 4.68 13.79 -2.51
N THR A 69 4.57 15.06 -2.86
CA THR A 69 4.04 16.10 -1.96
C THR A 69 3.06 16.95 -2.73
N VAL A 70 1.79 16.92 -2.32
CA VAL A 70 0.74 17.75 -2.92
C VAL A 70 0.86 19.17 -2.37
N LEU A 71 0.97 20.13 -3.24
CA LEU A 71 1.05 21.54 -2.89
C LEU A 71 -0.30 22.21 -3.13
N ASP A 72 -0.54 23.34 -2.48
CA ASP A 72 -1.74 24.14 -2.66
C ASP A 72 -1.36 25.60 -2.91
N GLU A 73 -1.29 25.98 -4.18
CA GLU A 73 -0.93 27.33 -4.57
C GLU A 73 -1.91 28.39 -4.06
N ALA A 74 -3.16 28.02 -3.82
CA ALA A 74 -4.16 28.95 -3.33
C ALA A 74 -4.02 29.30 -1.84
N THR A 75 -3.38 28.43 -1.05
CA THR A 75 -3.31 28.58 0.42
C THR A 75 -1.88 28.68 0.97
N MET A 76 -0.87 28.34 0.16
CA MET A 76 0.55 28.36 0.54
C MET A 76 1.30 29.46 -0.18
N SER A 77 2.15 30.23 0.56
CA SER A 77 3.04 31.20 -0.07
C SER A 77 4.04 30.53 -1.01
N GLU A 78 4.51 31.24 -2.04
CA GLU A 78 5.52 30.74 -2.96
C GLU A 78 6.79 30.36 -2.22
N GLU A 79 7.23 31.18 -1.28
CA GLU A 79 8.44 30.94 -0.48
C GLU A 79 8.30 29.65 0.34
N TYR A 80 7.14 29.41 0.93
CA TYR A 80 6.88 28.17 1.69
C TYR A 80 6.95 26.93 0.77
N ARG A 81 6.30 26.98 -0.39
CA ARG A 81 6.35 25.91 -1.39
C ARG A 81 7.77 25.62 -1.86
N ASP A 82 8.59 26.65 -2.08
CA ASP A 82 9.97 26.49 -2.53
C ASP A 82 10.85 25.84 -1.46
N ARG A 83 10.68 26.21 -0.19
CA ARG A 83 11.36 25.54 0.94
C ARG A 83 10.97 24.06 1.05
N ILE A 84 9.70 23.74 0.85
CA ILE A 84 9.22 22.36 0.80
C ILE A 84 9.90 21.62 -0.34
N LYS A 85 9.86 22.16 -1.56
CA LYS A 85 10.50 21.56 -2.75
C LYS A 85 11.99 21.37 -2.56
N GLU A 86 12.69 22.35 -1.98
CA GLU A 86 14.13 22.25 -1.73
C GLU A 86 14.46 21.07 -0.82
N ASN A 87 13.78 20.94 0.29
CA ASN A 87 14.00 19.84 1.23
C ASN A 87 13.81 18.46 0.59
N ARG A 88 12.73 18.27 -0.19
CA ARG A 88 12.44 16.98 -0.87
C ARG A 88 13.44 16.71 -1.99
N LYS A 89 13.75 17.73 -2.81
CA LYS A 89 14.75 17.60 -3.89
C LYS A 89 16.12 17.26 -3.36
N TYR A 90 16.54 17.90 -2.26
CA TYR A 90 17.81 17.60 -1.61
C TYR A 90 17.88 16.12 -1.20
N TYR A 91 16.85 15.64 -0.51
CA TYR A 91 16.75 14.24 -0.09
C TYR A 91 16.74 13.28 -1.29
N ALA A 92 15.87 13.55 -2.25
CA ALA A 92 15.73 12.70 -3.43
C ALA A 92 17.05 12.62 -4.23
N ASN A 93 17.72 13.74 -4.45
CA ASN A 93 19.01 13.76 -5.14
C ASN A 93 20.09 12.98 -4.39
N LYS A 94 20.13 13.08 -3.06
CA LYS A 94 21.10 12.34 -2.22
C LYS A 94 20.89 10.84 -2.28
N GLN A 95 19.63 10.40 -2.38
CA GLN A 95 19.24 8.97 -2.37
C GLN A 95 19.02 8.36 -3.76
N GLY A 96 19.11 9.16 -4.84
CA GLY A 96 18.80 8.67 -6.19
C GLY A 96 17.31 8.43 -6.44
N TYR A 97 16.43 9.18 -5.76
CA TYR A 97 14.97 9.14 -5.88
C TYR A 97 14.48 10.26 -6.80
N ALA A 98 13.19 10.19 -7.16
CA ALA A 98 12.48 11.29 -7.82
C ALA A 98 11.59 12.06 -6.85
N THR A 99 11.18 13.25 -7.28
CA THR A 99 10.16 14.05 -6.60
C THR A 99 9.00 14.34 -7.53
N PHE A 100 7.79 14.42 -7.00
CA PHE A 100 6.59 14.78 -7.72
C PHE A 100 5.76 15.78 -6.89
N PHE A 101 5.51 16.97 -7.45
CA PHE A 101 4.85 18.08 -6.77
C PHE A 101 3.62 18.54 -7.55
N PRO A 102 2.51 17.78 -7.51
CA PRO A 102 1.27 18.23 -8.11
C PRO A 102 0.61 19.31 -7.26
N ASP A 103 -0.17 20.17 -7.90
CA ASP A 103 -1.02 21.12 -7.21
C ASP A 103 -2.41 20.54 -6.89
N VAL A 104 -3.04 20.99 -5.84
CA VAL A 104 -4.41 20.62 -5.49
C VAL A 104 -5.37 20.96 -6.63
N ALA A 105 -5.14 22.07 -7.35
CA ALA A 105 -5.96 22.51 -8.47
C ALA A 105 -5.90 21.58 -9.70
N ASP A 106 -4.92 20.67 -9.77
CA ASP A 106 -4.83 19.68 -10.85
C ASP A 106 -5.93 18.62 -10.78
N TYR A 107 -6.70 18.56 -9.69
CA TYR A 107 -7.65 17.48 -9.42
C TYR A 107 -9.06 18.00 -9.16
N ASP A 108 -10.04 17.32 -9.76
CA ASP A 108 -11.46 17.53 -9.46
C ASP A 108 -11.93 16.53 -8.39
N PHE A 109 -12.28 17.06 -7.23
CA PHE A 109 -12.89 16.30 -6.13
C PHE A 109 -14.27 16.85 -5.76
N GLY A 110 -14.89 17.67 -6.62
CA GLY A 110 -16.21 18.26 -6.43
C GLY A 110 -16.24 19.16 -5.17
N ASN A 111 -17.22 18.93 -4.30
CA ASN A 111 -17.38 19.66 -3.05
C ASN A 111 -16.63 19.04 -1.85
N SER A 112 -15.82 17.99 -2.10
CA SER A 112 -15.05 17.34 -1.03
C SER A 112 -13.91 18.24 -0.55
N PRO A 113 -13.45 18.09 0.70
CA PRO A 113 -12.29 18.84 1.21
C PRO A 113 -11.05 18.72 0.32
N ARG A 114 -10.26 19.79 0.26
CA ARG A 114 -9.03 19.86 -0.57
C ARG A 114 -7.97 18.82 -0.19
N SER A 115 -8.01 18.33 1.04
CA SER A 115 -7.15 17.26 1.54
C SER A 115 -7.28 15.94 0.76
N TRP A 116 -8.42 15.70 0.10
CA TRP A 116 -8.61 14.56 -0.78
C TRP A 116 -7.68 14.52 -2.00
N ALA A 117 -7.09 15.65 -2.38
CA ALA A 117 -6.18 15.73 -3.54
C ALA A 117 -4.99 14.76 -3.46
N MET A 118 -4.59 14.34 -2.25
CA MET A 118 -3.51 13.38 -2.05
C MET A 118 -3.77 12.02 -2.74
N VAL A 119 -5.02 11.61 -2.84
CA VAL A 119 -5.38 10.28 -3.39
C VAL A 119 -5.21 10.25 -4.91
N PRO A 120 -5.86 11.15 -5.70
CA PRO A 120 -5.61 11.22 -7.14
C PRO A 120 -4.16 11.63 -7.47
N ALA A 121 -3.49 12.41 -6.61
CA ALA A 121 -2.09 12.76 -6.79
C ALA A 121 -1.16 11.53 -6.80
N LEU A 122 -1.38 10.57 -5.91
CA LEU A 122 -0.65 9.29 -5.94
C LEU A 122 -0.94 8.49 -7.21
N ARG A 123 -2.19 8.47 -7.65
CA ARG A 123 -2.57 7.81 -8.91
C ARG A 123 -1.89 8.45 -10.12
N HIS A 124 -1.80 9.79 -10.13
CA HIS A 124 -1.08 10.57 -11.13
C HIS A 124 0.44 10.28 -11.08
N ALA A 125 1.03 10.28 -9.89
CA ALA A 125 2.44 9.93 -9.72
C ALA A 125 2.77 8.54 -10.29
N MET A 126 1.92 7.53 -10.07
CA MET A 126 2.09 6.19 -10.64
C MET A 126 2.02 6.17 -12.17
N THR A 127 1.31 7.10 -12.78
CA THR A 127 1.23 7.25 -14.23
C THR A 127 2.45 8.00 -14.78
N ALA A 128 2.88 9.06 -14.07
CA ALA A 128 4.06 9.84 -14.44
C ALA A 128 5.38 9.06 -14.29
N PHE A 129 5.43 8.11 -13.32
CA PHE A 129 6.60 7.29 -13.05
C PHE A 129 6.26 5.79 -13.21
N PRO A 130 6.03 5.31 -14.43
CA PRO A 130 5.48 3.97 -14.68
C PRO A 130 6.42 2.83 -14.27
N HIS A 131 7.69 3.08 -14.05
CA HIS A 131 8.69 2.07 -13.70
C HIS A 131 9.18 2.16 -12.25
N SER A 132 8.74 3.18 -11.47
CA SER A 132 9.06 3.29 -10.05
C SER A 132 8.26 2.29 -9.22
N THR A 133 8.90 1.74 -8.18
CA THR A 133 8.32 0.68 -7.35
C THR A 133 7.52 1.25 -6.18
N PHE A 134 8.02 2.31 -5.54
CA PHE A 134 7.43 2.87 -4.34
C PHE A 134 7.13 4.37 -4.47
N PHE A 135 6.04 4.77 -3.84
CA PHE A 135 5.61 6.16 -3.75
C PHE A 135 5.50 6.54 -2.28
N PHE A 136 6.36 7.44 -1.86
CA PHE A 136 6.35 7.99 -0.51
C PHE A 136 5.57 9.29 -0.51
N LEU A 137 4.31 9.24 -0.07
CA LEU A 137 3.54 10.45 0.18
C LEU A 137 4.04 11.11 1.46
N LEU A 138 4.30 12.40 1.38
CA LEU A 138 4.72 13.21 2.50
C LEU A 138 3.92 14.53 2.53
N SER A 139 3.22 14.80 3.63
CA SER A 139 2.48 16.04 3.83
C SER A 139 3.36 17.26 3.57
N PRO A 140 2.83 18.35 2.99
CA PRO A 140 3.57 19.60 2.87
C PRO A 140 4.02 20.14 4.23
N HIS A 141 3.25 19.88 5.29
CA HIS A 141 3.56 20.27 6.66
C HIS A 141 4.48 19.26 7.39
N SER A 142 5.39 18.67 6.65
CA SER A 142 6.44 17.77 7.17
C SER A 142 7.79 18.18 6.64
N LEU A 143 8.87 17.79 7.32
CA LEU A 143 10.24 18.05 6.90
C LEU A 143 11.09 16.80 7.04
N ILE A 144 11.88 16.47 6.03
CA ILE A 144 12.89 15.42 6.10
C ILE A 144 14.10 16.01 6.84
N MET A 145 14.27 15.62 8.09
CA MET A 145 15.33 16.15 8.97
C MET A 145 16.67 15.43 8.74
N ASN A 146 16.64 14.12 8.52
CA ASN A 146 17.83 13.33 8.25
C ASN A 146 17.85 12.76 6.84
N PRO A 147 18.46 13.47 5.88
CA PRO A 147 18.51 13.02 4.50
C PRO A 147 19.51 11.88 4.24
N SER A 148 20.26 11.43 5.23
CA SER A 148 21.15 10.27 5.13
C SER A 148 20.43 8.93 5.25
N ILE A 149 19.19 8.94 5.70
CA ILE A 149 18.37 7.74 5.86
C ILE A 149 17.83 7.31 4.50
N ASP A 150 18.26 6.14 4.02
CA ASP A 150 17.72 5.49 2.82
C ASP A 150 16.45 4.71 3.16
N LEU A 151 15.35 4.99 2.49
CA LEU A 151 14.05 4.33 2.76
C LEU A 151 14.06 2.82 2.55
N LYS A 152 14.90 2.32 1.63
CA LYS A 152 14.96 0.87 1.36
C LYS A 152 15.49 0.12 2.58
N SER A 153 16.68 0.49 3.03
CA SER A 153 17.31 -0.14 4.19
C SER A 153 16.61 0.22 5.51
N HIS A 154 16.02 1.41 5.58
CA HIS A 154 15.33 1.86 6.80
C HIS A 154 14.02 1.12 7.04
N ILE A 155 13.23 0.83 5.97
CA ILE A 155 11.87 0.30 6.10
C ILE A 155 11.54 -0.77 5.05
N LEU A 156 11.86 -0.55 3.75
CA LEU A 156 11.21 -1.23 2.64
C LEU A 156 11.79 -2.61 2.31
N GLU A 157 13.00 -2.92 2.75
CA GLU A 157 13.52 -4.27 2.62
C GLU A 157 12.62 -5.26 3.37
N PRO A 158 12.20 -6.37 2.74
CA PRO A 158 11.19 -7.25 3.33
C PRO A 158 11.51 -7.72 4.75
N LYS A 159 12.76 -8.11 5.01
CA LYS A 159 13.18 -8.54 6.36
C LYS A 159 13.17 -7.39 7.37
N ARG A 160 13.56 -6.19 6.93
CA ARG A 160 13.52 -4.99 7.77
C ARG A 160 12.09 -4.61 8.10
N LEU A 161 11.20 -4.58 7.10
CA LEU A 161 9.78 -4.30 7.31
C LEU A 161 9.16 -5.32 8.27
N GLU A 162 9.43 -6.62 8.11
CA GLU A 162 8.97 -7.66 9.03
C GLU A 162 9.44 -7.44 10.47
N SER A 163 10.62 -6.87 10.67
CA SER A 163 11.18 -6.61 12.00
C SER A 163 10.57 -5.39 12.69
N VAL A 164 10.04 -4.43 11.94
CA VAL A 164 9.49 -3.18 12.49
C VAL A 164 7.97 -3.11 12.43
N MET A 165 7.30 -3.92 11.59
CA MET A 165 5.84 -3.87 11.51
C MET A 165 5.19 -4.34 12.81
N ILE A 166 4.20 -3.59 13.24
CA ILE A 166 3.45 -3.84 14.48
C ILE A 166 2.35 -4.85 14.16
N ARG A 167 2.35 -5.94 14.90
CA ARG A 167 1.42 -7.07 14.73
C ARG A 167 0.39 -7.08 15.84
N ASP A 168 -0.78 -7.65 15.53
CA ASP A 168 -1.89 -7.79 16.49
C ASP A 168 -2.25 -6.48 17.20
N LYS A 169 -2.24 -5.37 16.44
CA LYS A 169 -2.63 -4.06 16.93
C LYS A 169 -4.00 -3.65 16.35
N PRO A 170 -4.93 -3.08 17.15
CA PRO A 170 -6.13 -2.49 16.62
C PRO A 170 -5.81 -1.50 15.49
N VAL A 171 -6.46 -1.64 14.34
CA VAL A 171 -6.16 -0.78 13.18
C VAL A 171 -6.68 0.64 13.34
N VAL A 172 -7.71 0.81 14.19
CA VAL A 172 -8.19 2.13 14.62
C VAL A 172 -8.25 2.10 16.15
N PRO A 173 -7.48 2.95 16.85
CA PRO A 173 -7.51 3.00 18.31
C PRO A 173 -8.81 3.63 18.84
N PRO A 174 -9.11 3.40 20.13
CA PRO A 174 -8.46 2.41 21.00
C PRO A 174 -9.04 1.00 20.85
N ASP A 175 -10.26 0.85 20.31
CA ASP A 175 -11.12 -0.30 20.55
C ASP A 175 -11.50 -1.11 19.30
N SER A 176 -10.88 -0.87 18.15
CA SER A 176 -11.20 -1.68 16.97
C SER A 176 -10.94 -3.17 17.23
N VAL A 177 -11.96 -3.99 16.96
CA VAL A 177 -11.84 -5.45 16.99
C VAL A 177 -11.01 -5.97 15.81
N ILE A 178 -10.87 -5.16 14.76
CA ILE A 178 -10.03 -5.46 13.58
C ILE A 178 -8.59 -5.12 13.93
N ARG A 179 -7.72 -6.10 13.76
CA ARG A 179 -6.31 -6.00 14.16
C ARG A 179 -5.39 -6.35 13.00
N THR A 180 -4.17 -5.81 13.03
CA THR A 180 -3.12 -6.18 12.06
C THR A 180 -2.79 -7.67 12.16
N PHE A 181 -2.59 -8.30 11.02
CA PHE A 181 -2.32 -9.74 10.99
C PHE A 181 -0.91 -10.07 11.48
N THR A 182 -0.79 -11.21 12.17
CA THR A 182 0.49 -11.69 12.73
C THR A 182 1.36 -12.43 11.71
N HIS A 183 0.76 -12.97 10.66
CA HIS A 183 1.41 -13.88 9.69
C HIS A 183 1.93 -13.21 8.42
N LEU A 184 1.70 -11.90 8.26
CA LEU A 184 2.11 -11.19 7.05
C LEU A 184 3.65 -11.16 6.90
N LYS A 185 4.08 -11.22 5.64
CA LYS A 185 5.46 -11.12 5.22
C LYS A 185 5.73 -9.79 4.55
N GLY A 186 6.92 -9.23 4.74
CA GLY A 186 7.28 -7.92 4.22
C GLY A 186 7.19 -7.81 2.69
N ASP A 187 7.46 -8.90 1.97
CA ASP A 187 7.34 -8.97 0.51
C ASP A 187 5.88 -8.90 0.02
N LYS A 188 4.90 -9.13 0.89
CA LYS A 188 3.45 -9.09 0.59
C LYS A 188 2.79 -7.75 0.94
N ILE A 189 3.52 -6.87 1.61
CA ILE A 189 3.01 -5.55 2.00
C ILE A 189 3.09 -4.58 0.84
N ASP A 190 1.99 -3.88 0.59
CA ASP A 190 1.88 -2.87 -0.45
C ASP A 190 1.58 -1.47 0.12
N LEU A 191 1.13 -1.37 1.38
CA LEU A 191 0.89 -0.11 2.09
C LEU A 191 1.60 -0.11 3.45
N VAL A 192 2.50 0.85 3.65
CA VAL A 192 3.19 1.07 4.93
C VAL A 192 2.70 2.38 5.53
N LEU A 193 2.14 2.32 6.72
CA LEU A 193 1.46 3.43 7.38
C LEU A 193 1.85 3.49 8.85
N THR A 194 1.67 4.65 9.48
CA THR A 194 1.79 4.83 10.93
C THR A 194 0.42 5.07 11.56
N GLN A 195 0.35 4.97 12.86
CA GLN A 195 -0.85 5.18 13.65
C GLN A 195 -0.49 5.94 14.93
N ASP A 196 -1.31 6.90 15.31
CA ASP A 196 -1.31 7.54 16.63
C ASP A 196 -2.52 7.10 17.47
N ASN A 197 -2.79 7.76 18.59
CA ASN A 197 -3.92 7.43 19.45
C ASN A 197 -5.28 7.86 18.89
N GLU A 198 -5.29 8.69 17.86
CA GLU A 198 -6.50 9.22 17.20
C GLU A 198 -6.88 8.45 15.93
N GLY A 199 -5.97 7.64 15.38
CA GLY A 199 -6.23 6.87 14.17
C GLY A 199 -5.03 6.65 13.26
N LEU A 200 -5.32 6.33 12.00
CA LEU A 200 -4.31 6.15 10.96
C LEU A 200 -3.73 7.49 10.49
N CYS A 201 -2.40 7.56 10.39
CA CYS A 201 -1.70 8.80 10.04
C CYS A 201 -1.47 8.90 8.53
N GLN A 202 -2.41 9.45 7.78
CA GLN A 202 -2.35 9.57 6.33
C GLN A 202 -1.39 10.67 5.81
N GLY A 203 -0.81 11.49 6.67
CA GLY A 203 0.11 12.57 6.27
C GLY A 203 1.49 12.09 5.82
N SER A 204 1.86 10.86 6.11
CA SER A 204 3.12 10.25 5.69
C SER A 204 2.93 8.73 5.57
N PHE A 205 3.02 8.20 4.36
CA PHE A 205 2.93 6.76 4.12
C PHE A 205 3.61 6.35 2.81
N ILE A 206 3.86 5.05 2.66
CA ILE A 206 4.52 4.50 1.48
C ILE A 206 3.59 3.48 0.82
N LEU A 207 3.44 3.60 -0.49
CA LEU A 207 2.62 2.74 -1.32
C LEU A 207 3.49 2.05 -2.37
N ARG A 208 3.40 0.71 -2.46
CA ARG A 208 4.06 -0.05 -3.52
C ARG A 208 3.18 -0.06 -4.76
N ARG A 209 3.74 0.25 -5.93
CA ARG A 209 3.05 0.20 -7.21
C ARG A 209 2.57 -1.21 -7.53
N GLY A 210 1.36 -1.32 -8.06
CA GLY A 210 0.77 -2.56 -8.52
C GLY A 210 -0.72 -2.40 -8.78
N GLU A 211 -1.37 -3.43 -9.30
CA GLU A 211 -2.81 -3.42 -9.51
C GLU A 211 -3.59 -3.28 -8.20
N TRP A 212 -3.05 -3.86 -7.11
CA TRP A 212 -3.64 -3.67 -5.80
C TRP A 212 -3.62 -2.20 -5.35
N ALA A 213 -2.52 -1.49 -5.58
CA ALA A 213 -2.42 -0.07 -5.20
C ALA A 213 -3.41 0.80 -5.98
N LYS A 214 -3.62 0.50 -7.25
CA LYS A 214 -4.63 1.17 -8.07
C LYS A 214 -6.04 0.91 -7.51
N PHE A 215 -6.36 -0.35 -7.24
CA PHE A 215 -7.63 -0.74 -6.61
C PHE A 215 -7.83 -0.04 -5.25
N PHE A 216 -6.79 0.01 -4.41
CA PHE A 216 -6.85 0.68 -3.11
C PHE A 216 -7.15 2.17 -3.25
N LEU A 217 -6.43 2.87 -4.13
CA LEU A 217 -6.64 4.31 -4.36
C LEU A 217 -8.03 4.60 -4.95
N ASP A 218 -8.49 3.78 -5.90
CA ASP A 218 -9.81 3.91 -6.52
C ASP A 218 -10.91 3.65 -5.48
N THR A 219 -10.72 2.66 -4.57
CA THR A 219 -11.65 2.38 -3.47
C THR A 219 -11.66 3.51 -2.45
N TRP A 220 -10.49 4.03 -2.07
CA TRP A 220 -10.40 5.13 -1.11
C TRP A 220 -11.01 6.41 -1.66
N PHE A 221 -10.85 6.69 -2.96
CA PHE A 221 -11.39 7.88 -3.64
C PHE A 221 -12.83 7.72 -4.14
N ASP A 222 -13.52 6.66 -3.76
CA ASP A 222 -14.89 6.41 -4.19
C ASP A 222 -15.80 7.63 -3.87
N PRO A 223 -16.65 8.07 -4.83
CA PRO A 223 -17.58 9.17 -4.63
C PRO A 223 -18.48 8.99 -3.40
N LEU A 224 -18.82 7.76 -3.04
CA LEU A 224 -19.62 7.47 -1.85
C LEU A 224 -18.90 7.94 -0.57
N TYR A 225 -17.62 7.55 -0.39
CA TYR A 225 -16.84 7.99 0.78
C TYR A 225 -16.59 9.48 0.79
N ARG A 226 -16.39 10.10 -0.37
CA ARG A 226 -16.22 11.55 -0.49
C ARG A 226 -17.50 12.32 -0.19
N SER A 227 -18.66 11.72 -0.42
CA SER A 227 -19.98 12.32 -0.12
C SER A 227 -20.36 12.21 1.36
N TYR A 228 -19.78 11.26 2.10
CA TYR A 228 -19.95 11.20 3.55
C TYR A 228 -19.21 12.37 4.18
N ASN A 229 -19.91 13.17 4.95
CA ASN A 229 -19.31 14.31 5.66
C ASN A 229 -18.55 13.82 6.91
N PHE A 230 -17.51 13.01 6.68
CA PHE A 230 -16.64 12.53 7.75
C PHE A 230 -15.87 13.69 8.39
N GLN A 231 -15.77 13.71 9.71
CA GLN A 231 -15.04 14.75 10.45
C GLN A 231 -13.56 14.86 10.02
N LYS A 232 -12.90 13.73 9.73
CA LYS A 232 -11.51 13.68 9.27
C LYS A 232 -11.43 13.37 7.77
N ALA A 233 -12.51 13.65 7.02
CA ALA A 233 -12.58 13.48 5.57
C ALA A 233 -11.92 12.16 5.07
N GLU A 234 -10.85 12.27 4.29
CA GLU A 234 -10.10 11.14 3.74
C GLU A 234 -9.50 10.23 4.81
N GLY A 235 -9.16 10.77 5.99
CA GLY A 235 -8.65 9.98 7.10
C GLY A 235 -9.66 8.97 7.63
N HIS A 236 -10.89 9.41 7.93
CA HIS A 236 -11.95 8.49 8.36
C HIS A 236 -12.36 7.52 7.25
N ALA A 237 -12.35 7.96 5.98
CA ALA A 237 -12.58 7.06 4.86
C ALA A 237 -11.50 5.96 4.79
N LEU A 238 -10.22 6.31 4.98
CA LEU A 238 -9.13 5.35 5.06
C LEU A 238 -9.34 4.33 6.20
N GLU A 239 -9.66 4.82 7.39
CA GLU A 239 -9.94 3.96 8.54
C GLU A 239 -11.11 3.01 8.27
N HIS A 240 -12.18 3.50 7.64
CA HIS A 240 -13.31 2.68 7.23
C HIS A 240 -12.88 1.61 6.22
N VAL A 241 -12.19 2.01 5.16
CA VAL A 241 -11.74 1.10 4.09
C VAL A 241 -10.82 0.01 4.65
N VAL A 242 -9.87 0.34 5.53
CA VAL A 242 -8.97 -0.63 6.14
C VAL A 242 -9.71 -1.63 7.04
N GLN A 243 -10.70 -1.18 7.78
CA GLN A 243 -11.47 -2.06 8.68
C GLN A 243 -12.39 -3.01 7.93
N TRP A 244 -13.05 -2.54 6.86
CA TRP A 244 -14.12 -3.30 6.21
C TRP A 244 -13.70 -4.06 4.95
N HIS A 245 -12.46 -3.86 4.48
CA HIS A 245 -11.92 -4.58 3.32
C HIS A 245 -10.73 -5.46 3.69
N PRO A 246 -10.95 -6.74 4.00
CA PRO A 246 -9.86 -7.65 4.37
C PRO A 246 -8.73 -7.72 3.33
N THR A 247 -9.05 -7.57 2.04
CA THR A 247 -8.06 -7.51 0.95
C THR A 247 -7.12 -6.30 1.06
N ILE A 248 -7.56 -5.22 1.72
CA ILE A 248 -6.73 -4.05 2.01
C ILE A 248 -5.90 -4.31 3.26
N LEU A 249 -6.51 -4.82 4.31
CA LEU A 249 -5.82 -5.14 5.56
C LEU A 249 -4.69 -6.16 5.36
N THR A 250 -4.82 -7.14 4.45
CA THR A 250 -3.77 -8.12 4.15
C THR A 250 -2.53 -7.52 3.49
N LYS A 251 -2.59 -6.26 3.05
CA LYS A 251 -1.50 -5.56 2.38
C LYS A 251 -0.93 -4.41 3.20
N LEU A 252 -1.49 -4.16 4.39
CA LEU A 252 -1.10 -3.08 5.29
C LEU A 252 -0.07 -3.55 6.32
N ALA A 253 1.00 -2.78 6.46
CA ALA A 253 1.87 -2.82 7.63
C ALA A 253 1.77 -1.51 8.41
N LEU A 254 1.43 -1.58 9.70
CA LEU A 254 1.63 -0.48 10.63
C LEU A 254 3.06 -0.55 11.16
N ILE A 255 3.75 0.59 11.18
CA ILE A 255 5.11 0.71 11.71
C ILE A 255 5.17 1.77 12.82
N PRO A 256 6.21 1.74 13.67
CA PRO A 256 6.42 2.78 14.68
C PRO A 256 6.43 4.18 14.06
N GLN A 257 5.75 5.11 14.71
CA GLN A 257 5.52 6.45 14.19
C GLN A 257 6.82 7.24 13.96
N ASN A 258 7.79 7.07 14.83
CA ASN A 258 9.08 7.75 14.74
C ASN A 258 9.91 7.40 13.49
N LEU A 259 9.53 6.35 12.74
CA LEU A 259 10.27 5.99 11.53
C LEU A 259 10.00 6.94 10.36
N ILE A 260 8.77 7.48 10.22
CA ILE A 260 8.40 8.34 9.07
C ILE A 260 7.46 9.50 9.44
N ASN A 261 7.04 9.65 10.71
CA ASN A 261 5.94 10.56 11.04
C ASN A 261 6.01 11.08 12.48
N SER A 262 7.22 11.37 13.02
CA SER A 262 7.38 11.99 14.35
C SER A 262 6.74 13.38 14.39
N TYR A 263 6.18 13.78 15.53
CA TYR A 263 5.52 15.07 15.67
C TYR A 263 6.48 16.14 16.19
N GLY A 264 6.32 17.36 15.69
CA GLY A 264 7.15 18.51 16.08
C GLY A 264 6.87 19.02 17.48
N VAL A 265 5.69 18.73 18.04
CA VAL A 265 5.27 19.16 19.39
C VAL A 265 4.54 18.04 20.10
N ASP A 266 4.51 18.13 21.43
CA ASP A 266 3.75 17.22 22.29
C ASP A 266 2.24 17.47 22.11
N ILE A 267 1.53 16.43 21.70
CA ILE A 267 0.07 16.41 21.59
C ILE A 267 -0.44 15.21 22.39
N ALA A 268 -0.90 15.47 23.61
CA ALA A 268 -1.28 14.43 24.56
C ALA A 268 -2.29 13.43 23.99
N SER A 269 -3.30 13.89 23.23
CA SER A 269 -4.33 13.03 22.61
C SER A 269 -3.77 12.10 21.55
N ARG A 270 -2.60 12.43 20.95
CA ARG A 270 -2.01 11.71 19.81
C ARG A 270 -0.80 10.85 20.17
N GLY A 271 -0.52 10.66 21.45
CA GLY A 271 0.60 9.84 21.91
C GLY A 271 1.62 10.61 22.75
N GLY A 272 1.43 11.90 22.95
CA GLY A 272 2.25 12.72 23.84
C GLY A 272 3.72 12.74 23.43
N ARG A 273 4.60 12.66 24.43
CA ARG A 273 6.06 12.75 24.25
C ARG A 273 6.67 11.57 23.49
N ASP A 274 6.01 10.43 23.47
CA ASP A 274 6.56 9.21 22.86
C ASP A 274 6.64 9.31 21.34
N VAL A 275 5.80 10.16 20.73
CA VAL A 275 5.76 10.38 19.28
C VAL A 275 6.44 11.67 18.83
N MET A 276 7.06 12.41 19.77
CA MET A 276 7.83 13.62 19.44
C MET A 276 9.12 13.28 18.69
N HIS A 277 9.42 14.14 17.73
CA HIS A 277 10.66 14.07 16.95
C HIS A 277 11.89 14.21 17.84
N LYS A 278 12.85 13.33 17.64
CA LYS A 278 14.16 13.31 18.31
C LYS A 278 15.26 13.59 17.29
N GLU A 279 16.35 14.15 17.75
CA GLU A 279 17.51 14.39 16.90
C GLU A 279 17.98 13.08 16.22
N GLY A 280 18.24 13.15 14.92
CA GLY A 280 18.64 12.01 14.10
C GLY A 280 17.49 11.22 13.48
N GLU A 281 16.25 11.40 13.91
CA GLU A 281 15.09 10.78 13.27
C GLU A 281 14.83 11.35 11.88
N PHE A 282 14.09 10.57 11.06
CA PHE A 282 13.97 10.82 9.63
C PHE A 282 13.08 12.03 9.30
N VAL A 283 11.83 12.02 9.75
CA VAL A 283 10.81 13.02 9.38
C VAL A 283 10.18 13.63 10.61
N VAL A 284 10.04 14.95 10.61
CA VAL A 284 9.18 15.68 11.53
C VAL A 284 7.90 16.13 10.82
N ARG A 285 6.74 15.92 11.44
CA ARG A 285 5.44 16.39 10.97
C ARG A 285 4.88 17.46 11.92
N LEU A 286 4.35 18.53 11.34
CA LEU A 286 3.81 19.68 12.06
C LEU A 286 2.29 19.56 12.23
N VAL A 287 1.84 18.43 12.78
CA VAL A 287 0.42 18.11 12.91
C VAL A 287 -0.36 19.13 13.75
N ALA A 288 0.27 19.81 14.70
CA ALA A 288 -0.39 20.78 15.57
C ALA A 288 -0.96 21.97 14.78
N CYS A 289 -0.23 22.46 13.78
CA CYS A 289 -0.73 23.56 12.94
C CYS A 289 -1.85 23.13 11.97
N GLU A 290 -1.95 21.84 11.68
CA GLU A 290 -3.06 21.28 10.89
C GLU A 290 -4.36 21.18 11.73
N LEU A 291 -4.23 21.04 13.05
CA LEU A 291 -5.35 20.84 13.98
C LEU A 291 -5.85 22.15 14.62
N ASP A 292 -4.97 23.12 14.79
CA ASP A 292 -5.23 24.37 15.49
C ASP A 292 -5.08 25.55 14.53
N SER A 293 -6.22 26.15 14.17
CA SER A 293 -6.28 27.29 13.25
C SER A 293 -5.59 28.58 13.78
N SER A 294 -5.26 28.64 15.07
CA SER A 294 -4.46 29.73 15.62
C SER A 294 -2.97 29.62 15.33
N ARG A 295 -2.52 28.45 14.85
CA ARG A 295 -1.13 28.14 14.51
C ARG A 295 -0.89 28.31 13.02
N TYR A 296 0.33 28.66 12.67
CA TYR A 296 0.73 28.89 11.28
C TYR A 296 1.79 27.85 10.89
N CYS A 297 1.41 26.91 10.03
CA CYS A 297 2.28 25.81 9.58
C CYS A 297 3.58 26.33 8.94
N GLU A 298 3.52 27.42 8.19
CA GLU A 298 4.69 28.03 7.58
C GLU A 298 5.74 28.50 8.60
N LYS A 299 5.31 29.13 9.70
CA LYS A 299 6.22 29.55 10.77
C LYS A 299 6.83 28.39 11.52
N GLU A 300 6.04 27.34 11.79
CA GLU A 300 6.56 26.13 12.42
C GLU A 300 7.52 25.41 11.52
N PHE A 301 7.20 25.32 10.23
CA PHE A 301 8.08 24.71 9.22
C PHE A 301 9.41 25.46 9.13
N ASP A 302 9.40 26.79 9.13
CA ASP A 302 10.62 27.58 9.03
C ASP A 302 11.59 27.30 10.18
N GLN A 303 11.12 27.10 11.41
CA GLN A 303 11.97 26.75 12.54
C GLN A 303 12.75 25.44 12.27
N TYR A 304 12.08 24.39 11.80
CA TYR A 304 12.72 23.12 11.45
C TYR A 304 13.56 23.23 10.19
N TYR A 305 13.14 24.04 9.22
CA TYR A 305 13.90 24.29 8.01
C TYR A 305 15.27 24.95 8.30
N GLN A 306 15.31 25.95 9.19
CA GLN A 306 16.56 26.57 9.62
C GLN A 306 17.45 25.58 10.37
N GLN A 307 16.89 24.74 11.22
CA GLN A 307 17.64 23.66 11.89
C GLN A 307 18.24 22.70 10.87
N TRP A 308 17.44 22.25 9.93
CA TRP A 308 17.91 21.36 8.84
C TRP A 308 19.04 21.98 8.02
N LYS A 309 18.92 23.24 7.62
CA LYS A 309 19.97 23.98 6.92
C LYS A 309 21.26 24.05 7.75
N ALA A 310 21.17 24.34 9.04
CA ALA A 310 22.30 24.37 9.94
C ALA A 310 23.01 23.00 10.07
N LEU A 311 22.26 21.91 10.11
CA LEU A 311 22.81 20.55 10.13
C LEU A 311 23.56 20.22 8.84
N LEU A 312 23.03 20.61 7.68
CA LEU A 312 23.69 20.44 6.38
C LEU A 312 25.03 21.19 6.34
N THR A 313 25.05 22.43 6.81
CA THR A 313 26.27 23.28 6.80
C THR A 313 27.36 22.71 7.72
N LYS A 314 26.98 22.07 8.84
CA LYS A 314 27.92 21.45 9.77
C LYS A 314 28.46 20.10 9.26
N GLY A 315 27.97 19.59 8.16
CA GLY A 315 28.36 18.25 7.65
C GLY A 315 27.93 17.10 8.57
N SER A 316 26.93 17.34 9.42
CA SER A 316 26.45 16.35 10.42
C SER A 316 25.43 15.36 9.83
N LEU A 317 25.07 15.49 8.54
CA LEU A 317 24.07 14.68 7.84
C LEU A 317 24.56 14.05 6.54
#